data_817bfdc32ddb91413344ab72a653b79d
#
_entry.id   817bfdc32ddb91413344ab72a653b79d
#
_cell.length_a   1.000
_cell.length_b   1.000
_cell.length_c   1.000
_cell.angle_alpha   90.00
_cell.angle_beta   90.00
_cell.angle_gamma   90.00
#
_symmetry.space_group_name_H-M   'P 1'
#
loop_
_entity.id
_entity.type
_entity.pdbx_description
1 polymer ?
#
loop_
_entity_poly.entity_id
_entity_poly.type
_entity_poly.pdbx_seq_one_letter_code
_entity_poly.pdbx_strand_id
1 'polypeptide(L)'
;MKKTRKIAAAVLALSLVGAFALFGCSSSNAASSASSASSSAATQAAEPVELQVFAANSLSKAMEDVQKAYVEDGHDNVTFLDTQYKGSGELNEMLGAGSYADLLITASKGSMDTAVDKGYVDEATRVDMFVNDLVIVSKEGSGLKDVTLQDIADGKYTFCVGDESVPAGNYACQALSTVGVYVPAGDEAGKTGKDISGKGGSFAEGYTPVLDTSVGNVCKHAESGDVDVAFVYTSDVYRFGGVEIVGEVPGDTHKKIVYPGAITADSKNAEAAAAFLDWCLTSEKAAKIWAEWGFELA
;
A
#
# COMPACT_ATOMS: atom_id res chain seq x y z
N MET A 1 -6.54 -16.58 -48.13
CA MET A 1 -7.01 -17.97 -48.13
C MET A 1 -7.53 -18.30 -46.73
N LYS A 2 -8.84 -18.50 -46.66
CA LYS A 2 -9.58 -18.84 -45.45
C LYS A 2 -9.35 -20.32 -45.09
N LYS A 3 -9.15 -20.65 -43.83
CA LYS A 3 -9.46 -21.98 -43.26
C LYS A 3 -10.04 -21.84 -41.86
N THR A 4 -11.36 -21.88 -41.84
CA THR A 4 -12.22 -22.17 -40.72
C THR A 4 -12.07 -23.62 -40.28
N ARG A 5 -11.96 -23.91 -39.01
CA ARG A 5 -12.25 -25.22 -38.41
C ARG A 5 -13.22 -25.10 -37.27
N LYS A 6 -14.44 -25.56 -37.53
CA LYS A 6 -15.48 -25.87 -36.55
C LYS A 6 -15.13 -27.21 -35.90
N ILE A 7 -15.27 -27.35 -34.58
CA ILE A 7 -15.41 -28.67 -33.94
C ILE A 7 -16.54 -28.59 -32.94
N ALA A 8 -17.35 -29.62 -33.01
CA ALA A 8 -18.69 -29.76 -32.47
C ALA A 8 -18.73 -30.17 -30.99
N ALA A 9 -19.89 -29.87 -30.41
CA ALA A 9 -20.35 -30.33 -29.11
C ALA A 9 -20.58 -31.87 -29.09
N ALA A 10 -20.29 -32.48 -27.95
CA ALA A 10 -20.85 -33.79 -27.59
C ALA A 10 -21.38 -33.75 -26.15
N VAL A 11 -22.68 -33.76 -26.06
CA VAL A 11 -23.45 -34.01 -24.83
C VAL A 11 -23.52 -35.52 -24.62
N LEU A 12 -23.21 -36.01 -23.42
CA LEU A 12 -23.62 -37.36 -23.03
C LEU A 12 -24.22 -37.33 -21.62
N ALA A 13 -25.55 -37.46 -21.61
CA ALA A 13 -26.34 -37.76 -20.42
C ALA A 13 -26.35 -39.27 -20.18
N LEU A 14 -26.15 -39.71 -18.96
CA LEU A 14 -26.53 -41.05 -18.55
C LEU A 14 -27.16 -41.06 -17.16
N SER A 15 -28.45 -41.28 -17.15
CA SER A 15 -29.29 -41.57 -16.01
C SER A 15 -29.16 -43.03 -15.63
N LEU A 16 -29.12 -43.37 -14.33
CA LEU A 16 -29.54 -44.70 -13.83
C LEU A 16 -30.29 -44.59 -12.50
N VAL A 17 -31.46 -45.15 -12.54
CA VAL A 17 -32.49 -45.31 -11.50
C VAL A 17 -32.30 -46.69 -10.84
N GLY A 18 -32.68 -46.82 -9.59
CA GLY A 18 -33.02 -48.09 -8.95
C GLY A 18 -32.46 -48.15 -7.52
N ALA A 19 -33.12 -48.64 -6.50
CA ALA A 19 -34.46 -49.19 -6.31
C ALA A 19 -34.73 -49.23 -4.78
N PHE A 20 -36.01 -49.20 -4.47
CA PHE A 20 -36.62 -49.38 -3.16
C PHE A 20 -36.30 -50.70 -2.47
N ALA A 21 -36.18 -50.68 -1.12
CA ALA A 21 -36.60 -51.80 -0.28
C ALA A 21 -37.24 -51.31 1.03
N LEU A 22 -38.53 -51.52 1.14
CA LEU A 22 -39.39 -51.40 2.32
C LEU A 22 -39.37 -52.73 3.09
N PHE A 23 -39.21 -52.68 4.41
CA PHE A 23 -39.75 -53.60 5.40
C PHE A 23 -39.52 -52.91 6.77
N GLY A 24 -40.43 -52.76 7.68
CA GLY A 24 -41.70 -53.35 8.04
C GLY A 24 -41.95 -52.94 9.49
N CYS A 25 -43.19 -52.60 9.82
CA CYS A 25 -43.69 -52.18 11.12
C CYS A 25 -43.42 -53.16 12.25
N SER A 26 -43.17 -52.66 13.46
CA SER A 26 -43.89 -53.13 14.63
C SER A 26 -43.89 -52.06 15.74
N SER A 27 -45.04 -51.80 16.27
CA SER A 27 -45.43 -50.89 17.32
C SER A 27 -45.02 -51.40 18.69
N SER A 28 -44.53 -50.51 19.57
CA SER A 28 -44.96 -50.47 20.98
C SER A 28 -44.56 -49.19 21.67
N ASN A 29 -45.51 -48.66 22.36
CA ASN A 29 -45.58 -47.47 23.16
C ASN A 29 -44.57 -47.40 24.30
N ALA A 30 -43.92 -46.24 24.57
CA ALA A 30 -43.88 -45.60 25.89
C ALA A 30 -43.01 -44.35 25.92
N ALA A 31 -43.61 -43.27 26.37
CA ALA A 31 -43.14 -42.20 27.24
C ALA A 31 -41.83 -41.42 26.94
N SER A 32 -42.03 -40.19 26.47
CA SER A 32 -41.52 -38.93 27.02
C SER A 32 -40.10 -38.93 27.63
N SER A 33 -39.16 -38.33 26.88
CA SER A 33 -38.15 -37.44 27.45
C SER A 33 -37.65 -36.52 26.29
N ALA A 34 -38.06 -35.25 26.32
CA ALA A 34 -37.49 -34.22 25.51
C ALA A 34 -36.04 -33.99 25.93
N SER A 35 -35.13 -34.56 25.22
CA SER A 35 -33.72 -34.20 25.27
C SER A 35 -33.49 -33.14 24.20
N SER A 36 -33.47 -31.87 24.64
CA SER A 36 -32.97 -30.76 23.87
C SER A 36 -31.51 -31.02 23.52
N ALA A 37 -31.27 -31.52 22.33
CA ALA A 37 -29.95 -31.51 21.75
C ALA A 37 -29.60 -30.06 21.46
N SER A 38 -28.94 -29.42 22.41
CA SER A 38 -28.16 -28.24 22.20
C SER A 38 -27.05 -28.60 21.20
N SER A 39 -27.24 -28.29 19.94
CA SER A 39 -26.15 -28.29 18.98
C SER A 39 -25.22 -27.13 19.37
N SER A 40 -24.24 -27.44 20.23
CA SER A 40 -23.05 -26.62 20.32
C SER A 40 -22.38 -26.69 18.94
N ALA A 41 -22.58 -25.67 18.13
CA ALA A 41 -21.70 -25.41 17.00
C ALA A 41 -20.29 -25.31 17.61
N ALA A 42 -19.51 -26.33 17.49
CA ALA A 42 -18.09 -26.28 17.73
C ALA A 42 -17.58 -25.25 16.73
N THR A 43 -17.20 -24.07 17.19
CA THR A 43 -16.44 -23.11 16.40
C THR A 43 -15.17 -23.84 16.02
N GLN A 44 -15.08 -24.28 14.78
CA GLN A 44 -13.88 -24.91 14.26
C GLN A 44 -12.81 -23.83 14.34
N ALA A 45 -11.74 -24.05 15.09
CA ALA A 45 -10.63 -23.11 15.14
C ALA A 45 -10.14 -22.89 13.70
N ALA A 46 -10.00 -21.65 13.31
CA ALA A 46 -9.49 -21.32 11.97
C ALA A 46 -8.07 -21.88 11.82
N GLU A 47 -7.75 -22.40 10.63
CA GLU A 47 -6.41 -22.92 10.35
C GLU A 47 -5.37 -21.79 10.48
N PRO A 48 -4.17 -22.08 11.02
CA PRO A 48 -3.10 -21.10 11.12
C PRO A 48 -2.67 -20.59 9.74
N VAL A 49 -2.51 -19.28 9.62
CA VAL A 49 -2.10 -18.60 8.37
C VAL A 49 -0.91 -17.70 8.66
N GLU A 50 0.11 -17.79 7.81
CA GLU A 50 1.26 -16.86 7.80
C GLU A 50 1.13 -15.89 6.63
N LEU A 51 1.03 -14.59 6.92
CA LEU A 51 0.94 -13.54 5.90
C LEU A 51 2.27 -12.82 5.72
N GLN A 52 2.75 -12.77 4.47
CA GLN A 52 3.87 -11.94 4.06
C GLN A 52 3.35 -10.63 3.45
N VAL A 53 3.68 -9.50 4.07
CA VAL A 53 3.30 -8.17 3.62
C VAL A 53 4.51 -7.43 3.06
N PHE A 54 4.36 -6.84 1.88
CA PHE A 54 5.26 -5.86 1.30
C PHE A 54 4.59 -4.51 1.38
N ALA A 55 5.15 -3.58 2.14
CA ALA A 55 4.55 -2.27 2.39
C ALA A 55 5.56 -1.15 2.16
N ALA A 56 5.07 -0.03 1.63
CA ALA A 56 5.89 1.17 1.48
C ALA A 56 6.54 1.55 2.82
N ASN A 57 7.79 1.99 2.76
CA ASN A 57 8.60 2.29 3.94
C ASN A 57 7.92 3.28 4.92
N SER A 58 7.15 4.24 4.40
CA SER A 58 6.38 5.19 5.21
C SER A 58 5.34 4.54 6.14
N LEU A 59 4.90 3.32 5.84
CA LEU A 59 3.90 2.60 6.65
C LEU A 59 4.50 1.83 7.84
N SER A 60 5.83 1.73 7.99
CA SER A 60 6.47 0.74 8.86
C SER A 60 5.92 0.76 10.30
N LYS A 61 5.81 1.93 10.92
CA LYS A 61 5.33 2.02 12.32
C LYS A 61 3.83 1.78 12.46
N ALA A 62 3.05 2.44 11.63
CA ALA A 62 1.60 2.27 11.62
C ALA A 62 1.20 0.81 11.34
N MET A 63 1.88 0.16 10.39
CA MET A 63 1.60 -1.22 10.02
C MET A 63 1.95 -2.23 11.13
N GLU A 64 3.06 -2.02 11.87
CA GLU A 64 3.42 -2.84 13.04
C GLU A 64 2.29 -2.82 14.08
N ASP A 65 1.77 -1.62 14.39
CA ASP A 65 0.68 -1.47 15.37
C ASP A 65 -0.65 -2.05 14.84
N VAL A 66 -0.94 -1.88 13.56
CA VAL A 66 -2.15 -2.41 12.91
C VAL A 66 -2.13 -3.93 12.85
N GLN A 67 -1.02 -4.56 12.47
CA GLN A 67 -0.88 -6.02 12.45
C GLN A 67 -1.08 -6.61 13.85
N LYS A 68 -0.49 -6.00 14.87
CA LYS A 68 -0.69 -6.39 16.26
C LYS A 68 -2.15 -6.26 16.67
N ALA A 69 -2.79 -5.13 16.38
CA ALA A 69 -4.18 -4.88 16.71
C ALA A 69 -5.15 -5.84 15.98
N TYR A 70 -4.84 -6.24 14.75
CA TYR A 70 -5.59 -7.23 13.99
C TYR A 70 -5.63 -8.59 14.69
N VAL A 71 -4.46 -9.08 15.11
CA VAL A 71 -4.35 -10.35 15.84
C VAL A 71 -5.12 -10.27 17.19
N GLU A 72 -4.96 -9.16 17.93
CA GLU A 72 -5.66 -8.93 19.20
C GLU A 72 -7.18 -8.74 19.04
N ASP A 73 -7.67 -8.47 17.82
CA ASP A 73 -9.09 -8.27 17.50
C ASP A 73 -9.82 -9.57 17.11
N GLY A 74 -9.25 -10.71 17.48
CA GLY A 74 -9.86 -12.03 17.30
C GLY A 74 -9.38 -12.79 16.06
N HIS A 75 -8.26 -12.37 15.46
CA HIS A 75 -7.60 -13.04 14.34
C HIS A 75 -6.31 -13.75 14.78
N ASP A 76 -6.36 -14.44 15.92
CA ASP A 76 -5.24 -15.10 16.59
C ASP A 76 -4.67 -16.30 15.81
N ASN A 77 -5.39 -16.76 14.78
CA ASN A 77 -4.89 -17.74 13.82
C ASN A 77 -3.97 -17.15 12.75
N VAL A 78 -3.84 -15.81 12.66
CA VAL A 78 -2.97 -15.12 11.67
C VAL A 78 -1.66 -14.72 12.34
N THR A 79 -0.56 -15.04 11.67
CA THR A 79 0.79 -14.60 12.00
C THR A 79 1.34 -13.79 10.85
N PHE A 80 1.89 -12.62 11.12
CA PHE A 80 2.60 -11.83 10.12
C PHE A 80 4.08 -12.21 10.11
N LEU A 81 4.61 -12.57 8.94
CA LEU A 81 6.05 -12.70 8.73
C LEU A 81 6.70 -11.30 8.75
N ASP A 82 8.03 -11.26 8.81
CA ASP A 82 8.77 -9.98 8.78
C ASP A 82 8.34 -9.15 7.56
N THR A 83 7.52 -8.14 7.79
CA THR A 83 7.03 -7.25 6.74
C THR A 83 8.20 -6.53 6.07
N GLN A 84 8.22 -6.55 4.74
CA GLN A 84 9.26 -5.86 3.98
C GLN A 84 8.87 -4.40 3.79
N TYR A 85 9.58 -3.50 4.49
CA TYR A 85 9.38 -2.05 4.40
C TYR A 85 10.47 -1.42 3.52
N LYS A 86 10.12 -1.10 2.28
CA LYS A 86 11.05 -0.59 1.26
C LYS A 86 10.43 0.57 0.46
N GLY A 87 11.22 1.19 -0.40
CA GLY A 87 10.68 2.03 -1.47
C GLY A 87 9.73 1.22 -2.36
N SER A 88 8.63 1.83 -2.83
CA SER A 88 7.63 1.09 -3.63
C SER A 88 8.21 0.53 -4.94
N GLY A 89 9.23 1.18 -5.51
CA GLY A 89 9.96 0.66 -6.66
C GLY A 89 10.74 -0.61 -6.32
N GLU A 90 11.46 -0.61 -5.20
CA GLU A 90 12.23 -1.78 -4.71
C GLU A 90 11.30 -2.96 -4.41
N LEU A 91 10.12 -2.73 -3.82
CA LEU A 91 9.13 -3.80 -3.59
C LEU A 91 8.68 -4.44 -4.92
N ASN A 92 8.45 -3.64 -5.96
CA ASN A 92 8.14 -4.14 -7.30
C ASN A 92 9.29 -4.95 -7.90
N GLU A 93 10.54 -4.51 -7.70
CA GLU A 93 11.72 -5.25 -8.14
C GLU A 93 11.85 -6.59 -7.40
N MET A 94 11.58 -6.63 -6.10
CA MET A 94 11.58 -7.86 -5.31
C MET A 94 10.52 -8.85 -5.82
N LEU A 95 9.29 -8.41 -6.10
CA LEU A 95 8.26 -9.26 -6.71
C LEU A 95 8.71 -9.75 -8.10
N GLY A 96 9.27 -8.87 -8.93
CA GLY A 96 9.83 -9.24 -10.24
C GLY A 96 10.99 -10.22 -10.17
N ALA A 97 11.75 -10.24 -9.10
CA ALA A 97 12.80 -11.19 -8.81
C ALA A 97 12.28 -12.53 -8.23
N GLY A 98 10.96 -12.66 -8.02
CA GLY A 98 10.33 -13.87 -7.50
C GLY A 98 10.24 -13.93 -5.97
N SER A 99 10.42 -12.81 -5.27
CA SER A 99 10.15 -12.75 -3.83
C SER A 99 8.66 -12.92 -3.56
N TYR A 100 8.32 -13.74 -2.58
CA TYR A 100 6.94 -13.99 -2.22
C TYR A 100 6.37 -12.91 -1.30
N ALA A 101 5.14 -12.50 -1.58
CA ALA A 101 4.28 -11.75 -0.68
C ALA A 101 2.81 -12.12 -0.91
N ASP A 102 1.96 -11.92 0.09
CA ASP A 102 0.51 -12.05 -0.02
C ASP A 102 -0.17 -10.71 -0.32
N LEU A 103 0.41 -9.62 0.16
CA LEU A 103 -0.13 -8.28 0.05
C LEU A 103 0.97 -7.29 -0.32
N LEU A 104 0.69 -6.43 -1.31
CA LEU A 104 1.52 -5.29 -1.67
C LEU A 104 0.77 -3.98 -1.36
N ILE A 105 1.43 -3.07 -0.64
CA ILE A 105 0.92 -1.71 -0.37
C ILE A 105 1.98 -0.71 -0.82
N THR A 106 1.64 0.14 -1.78
CA THR A 106 2.56 1.14 -2.35
C THR A 106 2.19 2.56 -1.94
N ALA A 107 3.15 3.47 -1.95
CA ALA A 107 2.95 4.89 -1.61
C ALA A 107 2.57 5.74 -2.84
N SER A 108 2.16 5.13 -3.95
CA SER A 108 1.61 5.84 -5.10
C SER A 108 0.80 4.93 -6.01
N LYS A 109 -0.18 5.53 -6.69
CA LYS A 109 -0.94 4.82 -7.74
C LYS A 109 -0.01 4.34 -8.86
N GLY A 110 0.96 5.16 -9.31
CA GLY A 110 1.88 4.77 -10.38
C GLY A 110 2.78 3.58 -10.04
N SER A 111 3.14 3.38 -8.77
CA SER A 111 3.86 2.18 -8.35
C SER A 111 2.96 0.95 -8.36
N MET A 112 1.69 1.10 -7.99
CA MET A 112 0.70 0.01 -8.09
C MET A 112 0.34 -0.28 -9.55
N ASP A 113 0.19 0.73 -10.41
CA ASP A 113 -0.01 0.55 -11.85
C ASP A 113 1.13 -0.29 -12.45
N THR A 114 2.38 -0.03 -12.05
CA THR A 114 3.53 -0.86 -12.43
C THR A 114 3.38 -2.31 -11.99
N ALA A 115 2.89 -2.56 -10.77
CA ALA A 115 2.65 -3.92 -10.28
C ALA A 115 1.55 -4.64 -11.07
N VAL A 116 0.47 -3.92 -11.42
CA VAL A 116 -0.62 -4.44 -12.27
C VAL A 116 -0.11 -4.75 -13.66
N ASP A 117 0.58 -3.82 -14.32
CA ASP A 117 1.11 -3.98 -15.68
C ASP A 117 2.09 -5.16 -15.79
N LYS A 118 2.80 -5.45 -14.71
CA LYS A 118 3.75 -6.58 -14.62
C LYS A 118 3.09 -7.90 -14.20
N GLY A 119 1.80 -7.87 -13.82
CA GLY A 119 1.08 -9.04 -13.34
C GLY A 119 1.52 -9.51 -11.94
N TYR A 120 2.07 -8.62 -11.12
CA TYR A 120 2.52 -8.97 -9.76
C TYR A 120 1.37 -8.99 -8.75
N VAL A 121 0.26 -8.34 -9.06
CA VAL A 121 -0.92 -8.26 -8.20
C VAL A 121 -2.18 -8.60 -8.99
N ASP A 122 -3.21 -9.06 -8.29
CA ASP A 122 -4.56 -9.19 -8.85
C ASP A 122 -5.23 -7.80 -8.83
N GLU A 123 -5.38 -7.17 -9.99
CA GLU A 123 -5.98 -5.86 -10.16
C GLU A 123 -7.39 -5.77 -9.56
N ALA A 124 -8.15 -6.86 -9.58
CA ALA A 124 -9.51 -6.89 -9.04
C ALA A 124 -9.56 -6.69 -7.51
N THR A 125 -8.43 -6.89 -6.83
CA THR A 125 -8.29 -6.71 -5.36
C THR A 125 -7.76 -5.34 -4.97
N ARG A 126 -7.41 -4.51 -5.95
CA ARG A 126 -6.83 -3.18 -5.71
C ARG A 126 -7.82 -2.24 -5.05
N VAL A 127 -7.39 -1.63 -3.95
CA VAL A 127 -8.14 -0.60 -3.22
C VAL A 127 -7.24 0.59 -2.90
N ASP A 128 -7.79 1.78 -2.89
CA ASP A 128 -7.11 2.97 -2.34
C ASP A 128 -7.27 2.92 -0.82
N MET A 129 -6.16 2.82 -0.07
CA MET A 129 -6.20 2.68 1.39
C MET A 129 -6.11 4.03 2.09
N PHE A 130 -5.13 4.84 1.73
CA PHE A 130 -4.82 6.08 2.43
C PHE A 130 -4.57 7.23 1.47
N VAL A 131 -4.79 8.44 1.97
CA VAL A 131 -4.26 9.68 1.41
C VAL A 131 -3.19 10.24 2.33
N ASN A 132 -2.33 11.11 1.81
CA ASN A 132 -1.26 11.76 2.55
C ASN A 132 -0.96 13.12 1.90
N ASP A 133 -0.23 13.97 2.63
CA ASP A 133 0.24 15.24 2.10
C ASP A 133 1.77 15.26 2.00
N LEU A 134 2.28 16.00 1.03
CA LEU A 134 3.69 16.28 0.89
C LEU A 134 4.02 17.56 1.64
N VAL A 135 5.06 17.50 2.46
CA VAL A 135 5.50 18.63 3.29
C VAL A 135 6.99 18.88 3.14
N ILE A 136 7.39 20.10 3.47
CA ILE A 136 8.79 20.48 3.61
C ILE A 136 9.12 20.43 5.09
N VAL A 137 10.13 19.65 5.44
CA VAL A 137 10.60 19.51 6.81
C VAL A 137 12.02 20.03 6.96
N SER A 138 12.36 20.42 8.17
CA SER A 138 13.71 20.75 8.59
C SER A 138 14.00 20.08 9.94
N LYS A 139 15.24 20.15 10.38
CA LYS A 139 15.62 19.71 11.72
C LYS A 139 14.76 20.39 12.77
N GLU A 140 14.29 19.64 13.76
CA GLU A 140 13.56 20.19 14.90
C GLU A 140 14.37 21.30 15.60
N GLY A 141 13.70 22.44 15.82
CA GLY A 141 14.32 23.62 16.38
C GLY A 141 15.18 24.44 15.41
N SER A 142 15.05 24.20 14.10
CA SER A 142 15.75 24.97 13.06
C SER A 142 15.38 26.47 13.04
N GLY A 143 14.16 26.77 13.50
CA GLY A 143 13.58 28.10 13.45
C GLY A 143 13.07 28.52 12.09
N LEU A 144 13.17 27.66 11.06
CA LEU A 144 12.57 27.91 9.75
C LEU A 144 11.04 27.84 9.84
N LYS A 145 10.37 28.67 9.04
CA LYS A 145 8.90 28.73 8.96
C LYS A 145 8.47 29.19 7.58
N ASP A 146 7.29 28.77 7.18
CA ASP A 146 6.61 29.21 5.96
C ASP A 146 7.50 29.05 4.70
N VAL A 147 8.33 27.99 4.68
CA VAL A 147 9.21 27.66 3.56
C VAL A 147 8.34 27.23 2.37
N THR A 148 8.59 27.84 1.22
CA THR A 148 7.82 27.63 -0.01
C THR A 148 8.66 26.98 -1.11
N LEU A 149 7.99 26.45 -2.15
CA LEU A 149 8.67 26.00 -3.36
C LEU A 149 9.49 27.13 -4.02
N GLN A 150 9.01 28.39 -3.93
CA GLN A 150 9.74 29.54 -4.46
C GLN A 150 11.05 29.81 -3.72
N ASP A 151 11.09 29.58 -2.40
CA ASP A 151 12.33 29.72 -1.63
C ASP A 151 13.41 28.71 -2.06
N ILE A 152 12.96 27.49 -2.46
CA ILE A 152 13.86 26.49 -3.06
C ILE A 152 14.35 26.98 -4.44
N ALA A 153 13.45 27.52 -5.27
CA ALA A 153 13.78 28.06 -6.58
C ALA A 153 14.70 29.30 -6.48
N ASP A 154 14.59 30.09 -5.43
CA ASP A 154 15.47 31.21 -5.14
C ASP A 154 16.85 30.75 -4.61
N GLY A 155 17.08 29.46 -4.42
CA GLY A 155 18.34 28.90 -3.92
C GLY A 155 18.63 29.22 -2.46
N LYS A 156 17.59 29.50 -1.65
CA LYS A 156 17.76 29.87 -0.23
C LYS A 156 18.19 28.70 0.65
N TYR A 157 17.85 27.48 0.24
CA TYR A 157 18.04 26.28 1.04
C TYR A 157 18.67 25.15 0.24
N THR A 158 19.56 24.40 0.87
CA THR A 158 19.95 23.05 0.42
C THR A 158 18.83 22.09 0.72
N PHE A 159 18.60 21.10 -0.16
CA PHE A 159 17.45 20.22 0.02
C PHE A 159 17.72 18.76 -0.37
N CYS A 160 16.93 17.86 0.22
CA CYS A 160 16.93 16.43 -0.08
C CYS A 160 15.56 15.99 -0.60
N VAL A 161 15.56 15.12 -1.60
CA VAL A 161 14.37 14.43 -2.11
C VAL A 161 14.65 12.94 -2.32
N GLY A 162 13.62 12.13 -2.35
CA GLY A 162 13.74 10.75 -2.80
C GLY A 162 14.14 10.68 -4.28
N ASP A 163 14.88 9.64 -4.66
CA ASP A 163 15.17 9.36 -6.07
C ASP A 163 13.92 8.87 -6.84
N GLU A 164 14.07 8.51 -8.11
CA GLU A 164 12.96 8.09 -8.98
C GLU A 164 12.22 6.83 -8.49
N SER A 165 12.84 6.02 -7.65
CA SER A 165 12.22 4.82 -7.07
C SER A 165 11.30 5.14 -5.88
N VAL A 166 11.45 6.36 -5.30
CA VAL A 166 10.73 6.81 -4.10
C VAL A 166 9.53 7.69 -4.48
N PRO A 167 8.30 7.26 -4.21
CA PRO A 167 7.12 8.04 -4.56
C PRO A 167 7.10 9.47 -4.00
N ALA A 168 7.55 9.70 -2.76
CA ALA A 168 7.67 11.04 -2.20
C ALA A 168 8.57 11.96 -3.04
N GLY A 169 9.69 11.41 -3.55
CA GLY A 169 10.59 12.14 -4.46
C GLY A 169 9.92 12.48 -5.78
N ASN A 170 9.11 11.57 -6.34
CA ASN A 170 8.38 11.82 -7.56
C ASN A 170 7.36 12.96 -7.39
N TYR A 171 6.62 12.99 -6.28
CA TYR A 171 5.71 14.10 -5.96
C TYR A 171 6.47 15.41 -5.72
N ALA A 172 7.64 15.35 -5.05
CA ALA A 172 8.50 16.53 -4.89
C ALA A 172 8.99 17.06 -6.24
N CYS A 173 9.44 16.19 -7.17
CA CYS A 173 9.83 16.59 -8.52
C CYS A 173 8.66 17.19 -9.32
N GLN A 174 7.43 16.65 -9.16
CA GLN A 174 6.23 17.25 -9.74
C GLN A 174 6.05 18.69 -9.24
N ALA A 175 6.06 18.89 -7.92
CA ALA A 175 5.91 20.20 -7.32
C ALA A 175 7.05 21.16 -7.70
N LEU A 176 8.29 20.72 -7.63
CA LEU A 176 9.48 21.52 -7.98
C LEU A 176 9.53 21.89 -9.46
N SER A 177 8.86 21.13 -10.34
CA SER A 177 8.76 21.50 -11.75
C SER A 177 7.91 22.75 -12.00
N THR A 178 6.96 23.05 -11.10
CA THR A 178 6.11 24.24 -11.21
C THR A 178 6.87 25.55 -11.00
N VAL A 179 8.01 25.46 -10.34
CA VAL A 179 8.91 26.62 -10.08
C VAL A 179 10.25 26.51 -10.84
N GLY A 180 10.36 25.57 -11.79
CA GLY A 180 11.52 25.43 -12.67
C GLY A 180 12.76 24.78 -12.06
N VAL A 181 12.67 24.22 -10.86
CA VAL A 181 13.78 23.50 -10.18
C VAL A 181 13.98 22.10 -10.76
N TYR A 182 12.89 21.42 -11.16
CA TYR A 182 12.95 20.15 -11.85
C TYR A 182 12.46 20.30 -13.30
N VAL A 183 13.22 19.75 -14.24
CA VAL A 183 12.96 19.82 -15.69
C VAL A 183 12.59 18.45 -16.21
N PRO A 184 11.32 18.21 -16.54
CA PRO A 184 10.88 16.96 -17.14
C PRO A 184 11.50 16.75 -18.53
N ALA A 185 11.71 15.47 -18.91
CA ALA A 185 12.28 15.09 -20.19
C ALA A 185 11.33 14.20 -21.02
N GLY A 186 11.75 13.84 -22.23
CA GLY A 186 11.00 12.96 -23.12
C GLY A 186 9.60 13.48 -23.44
N ASP A 187 8.59 12.62 -23.32
CA ASP A 187 7.18 12.94 -23.61
C ASP A 187 6.54 13.92 -22.60
N GLU A 188 7.22 14.18 -21.50
CA GLU A 188 6.78 15.11 -20.46
C GLU A 188 7.45 16.48 -20.58
N ALA A 189 8.36 16.68 -21.53
CA ALA A 189 9.05 17.95 -21.75
C ALA A 189 8.07 19.13 -21.94
N GLY A 190 8.27 20.19 -21.17
CA GLY A 190 7.42 21.38 -21.19
C GLY A 190 6.11 21.28 -20.40
N LYS A 191 5.83 20.12 -19.75
CA LYS A 191 4.75 19.97 -18.78
C LYS A 191 5.29 20.21 -17.37
N THR A 192 4.40 20.43 -16.40
CA THR A 192 4.78 20.67 -14.99
C THR A 192 3.72 20.12 -14.04
N GLY A 193 4.06 20.01 -12.77
CA GLY A 193 3.14 19.67 -11.71
C GLY A 193 2.52 18.29 -11.90
N LYS A 194 1.21 18.21 -11.71
CA LYS A 194 0.45 16.95 -11.81
C LYS A 194 0.42 16.31 -13.21
N ASP A 195 0.86 17.05 -14.24
CA ASP A 195 0.86 16.56 -15.63
C ASP A 195 2.12 15.74 -15.97
N ILE A 196 3.02 15.57 -15.02
CA ILE A 196 4.23 14.74 -15.14
C ILE A 196 4.25 13.59 -14.16
N SER A 197 5.14 12.63 -14.40
CA SER A 197 5.39 11.51 -13.46
C SER A 197 6.32 11.91 -12.31
N GLY A 198 7.16 12.92 -12.52
CA GLY A 198 8.27 13.25 -11.64
C GLY A 198 9.49 12.34 -11.81
N LYS A 199 9.55 11.62 -12.94
CA LYS A 199 10.64 10.68 -13.28
C LYS A 199 11.28 11.04 -14.62
N GLY A 200 12.50 10.53 -14.85
CA GLY A 200 13.21 10.62 -16.12
C GLY A 200 13.65 12.02 -16.51
N GLY A 201 13.45 13.01 -15.66
CA GLY A 201 13.92 14.38 -15.84
C GLY A 201 15.25 14.66 -15.13
N SER A 202 15.56 15.93 -14.91
CA SER A 202 16.76 16.37 -14.22
C SER A 202 16.49 17.64 -13.40
N PHE A 203 17.31 17.89 -12.40
CA PHE A 203 17.32 19.19 -11.74
C PHE A 203 17.97 20.21 -12.66
N ALA A 204 17.41 21.43 -12.71
CA ALA A 204 17.91 22.51 -13.54
C ALA A 204 19.32 22.92 -13.10
N GLU A 205 20.06 23.58 -14.00
CA GLU A 205 21.41 24.08 -13.71
C GLU A 205 21.39 24.97 -12.45
N GLY A 206 22.32 24.70 -11.54
CA GLY A 206 22.42 25.40 -10.25
C GLY A 206 21.76 24.65 -9.07
N TYR A 207 20.98 23.60 -9.32
CA TYR A 207 20.38 22.80 -8.24
C TYR A 207 21.03 21.41 -8.15
N THR A 208 21.55 21.10 -6.98
CA THR A 208 22.20 19.82 -6.68
C THR A 208 21.61 19.22 -5.39
N PRO A 209 20.36 18.72 -5.42
CA PRO A 209 19.77 18.11 -4.23
C PRO A 209 20.51 16.86 -3.83
N VAL A 210 20.44 16.52 -2.54
CA VAL A 210 20.75 15.17 -2.08
C VAL A 210 19.60 14.26 -2.52
N LEU A 211 19.95 13.10 -3.10
CA LEU A 211 18.98 12.06 -3.51
C LEU A 211 19.16 10.83 -2.63
N ASP A 212 18.07 10.23 -2.19
CA ASP A 212 18.12 8.99 -1.43
C ASP A 212 17.04 8.00 -1.88
N THR A 213 17.28 6.72 -1.62
CA THR A 213 16.46 5.59 -2.08
C THR A 213 15.27 5.27 -1.16
N SER A 214 15.12 6.00 -0.06
CA SER A 214 13.97 5.85 0.84
C SER A 214 13.59 7.18 1.50
N VAL A 215 12.29 7.41 1.72
CA VAL A 215 11.81 8.59 2.43
C VAL A 215 12.35 8.68 3.86
N GLY A 216 12.62 7.53 4.50
CA GLY A 216 13.23 7.50 5.82
C GLY A 216 14.64 8.09 5.87
N ASN A 217 15.45 7.82 4.85
CA ASN A 217 16.78 8.42 4.73
C ASN A 217 16.68 9.90 4.35
N VAL A 218 15.73 10.28 3.48
CA VAL A 218 15.44 11.70 3.18
C VAL A 218 15.16 12.48 4.47
N CYS A 219 14.33 11.91 5.37
CA CYS A 219 14.04 12.48 6.68
C CYS A 219 15.30 12.65 7.53
N LYS A 220 16.18 11.64 7.54
CA LYS A 220 17.45 11.66 8.29
C LYS A 220 18.42 12.75 7.84
N HIS A 221 18.47 13.06 6.53
CA HIS A 221 19.29 14.16 6.04
C HIS A 221 18.85 15.51 6.61
N ALA A 222 17.54 15.73 6.77
CA ALA A 222 17.03 16.91 7.45
C ALA A 222 17.31 16.87 8.97
N GLU A 223 17.05 15.73 9.63
CA GLU A 223 17.28 15.54 11.07
C GLU A 223 18.75 15.78 11.45
N SER A 224 19.70 15.25 10.69
CA SER A 224 21.14 15.44 10.93
C SER A 224 21.61 16.85 10.62
N GLY A 225 20.88 17.61 9.79
CA GLY A 225 21.29 18.92 9.28
C GLY A 225 22.27 18.84 8.10
N ASP A 226 22.31 17.69 7.41
CA ASP A 226 23.08 17.55 6.16
C ASP A 226 22.52 18.44 5.05
N VAL A 227 21.21 18.74 5.13
CA VAL A 227 20.50 19.70 4.30
C VAL A 227 19.64 20.62 5.18
N ASP A 228 19.30 21.80 4.66
CA ASP A 228 18.42 22.74 5.37
C ASP A 228 16.98 22.20 5.44
N VAL A 229 16.50 21.60 4.33
CA VAL A 229 15.14 21.10 4.23
C VAL A 229 15.06 19.79 3.44
N ALA A 230 13.96 19.05 3.63
CA ALA A 230 13.69 17.83 2.87
C ALA A 230 12.19 17.71 2.55
N PHE A 231 11.87 16.98 1.47
CA PHE A 231 10.50 16.70 1.03
C PHE A 231 10.10 15.30 1.45
N VAL A 232 9.13 15.21 2.35
CA VAL A 232 8.63 13.95 2.93
C VAL A 232 7.10 14.00 3.05
N TYR A 233 6.48 12.92 3.48
CA TYR A 233 5.06 12.92 3.78
C TYR A 233 4.80 13.42 5.21
N THR A 234 3.60 13.94 5.45
CA THR A 234 3.17 14.32 6.81
C THR A 234 3.33 13.15 7.79
N SER A 235 2.97 11.94 7.39
CA SER A 235 3.12 10.73 8.21
C SER A 235 4.58 10.41 8.61
N ASP A 236 5.57 10.86 7.84
CA ASP A 236 6.98 10.62 8.15
C ASP A 236 7.44 11.44 9.35
N VAL A 237 6.87 12.63 9.56
CA VAL A 237 7.14 13.47 10.73
C VAL A 237 6.71 12.75 12.02
N TYR A 238 5.54 12.13 12.02
CA TYR A 238 5.05 11.33 13.15
C TYR A 238 5.90 10.08 13.40
N ARG A 239 6.39 9.48 12.32
CA ARG A 239 7.14 8.22 12.36
C ARG A 239 8.57 8.36 12.87
N PHE A 240 9.28 9.39 12.43
CA PHE A 240 10.71 9.51 12.72
C PHE A 240 11.02 10.43 13.90
N GLY A 241 10.25 11.52 14.08
CA GLY A 241 10.65 12.59 14.99
C GLY A 241 11.94 13.30 14.54
N GLY A 242 12.43 14.22 15.36
CA GLY A 242 13.67 14.95 15.07
C GLY A 242 13.61 15.94 13.91
N VAL A 243 12.46 16.01 13.23
CA VAL A 243 12.14 16.98 12.19
C VAL A 243 10.82 17.68 12.49
N GLU A 244 10.68 18.91 12.02
CA GLU A 244 9.45 19.70 12.10
C GLU A 244 8.99 20.14 10.72
N ILE A 245 7.67 20.26 10.52
CA ILE A 245 7.11 20.81 9.28
C ILE A 245 7.39 22.31 9.27
N VAL A 246 8.11 22.76 8.24
CA VAL A 246 8.46 24.16 8.03
C VAL A 246 7.76 24.77 6.82
N GLY A 247 7.08 23.95 6.01
CA GLY A 247 6.28 24.39 4.87
C GLY A 247 5.38 23.29 4.33
N GLU A 248 4.26 23.69 3.75
CA GLU A 248 3.34 22.79 3.05
C GLU A 248 3.61 22.88 1.54
N VAL A 249 3.54 21.74 0.85
CA VAL A 249 3.60 21.71 -0.60
C VAL A 249 2.16 21.81 -1.13
N PRO A 250 1.84 22.86 -1.96
CA PRO A 250 0.48 23.03 -2.43
C PRO A 250 -0.02 21.81 -3.23
N GLY A 251 -1.17 21.24 -2.84
CA GLY A 251 -1.72 20.02 -3.41
C GLY A 251 -2.12 20.11 -4.90
N ASP A 252 -2.16 21.29 -5.48
CA ASP A 252 -2.37 21.51 -6.92
C ASP A 252 -1.07 21.41 -7.74
N THR A 253 0.10 21.38 -7.09
CA THR A 253 1.42 21.27 -7.72
C THR A 253 1.84 19.82 -7.99
N HIS A 254 1.15 18.83 -7.46
CA HIS A 254 1.42 17.41 -7.64
C HIS A 254 0.14 16.57 -7.70
N LYS A 255 0.25 15.34 -8.16
CA LYS A 255 -0.87 14.38 -8.12
C LYS A 255 -1.28 14.08 -6.69
N LYS A 256 -2.57 13.77 -6.47
CA LYS A 256 -3.06 13.32 -5.17
C LYS A 256 -2.24 12.11 -4.70
N ILE A 257 -1.74 12.18 -3.47
CA ILE A 257 -0.96 11.11 -2.86
C ILE A 257 -1.95 10.08 -2.34
N VAL A 258 -1.87 8.87 -2.88
CA VAL A 258 -2.72 7.76 -2.52
C VAL A 258 -1.87 6.53 -2.35
N TYR A 259 -2.14 5.76 -1.31
CA TYR A 259 -1.52 4.48 -1.01
C TYR A 259 -2.49 3.36 -1.41
N PRO A 260 -2.33 2.73 -2.57
CA PRO A 260 -3.11 1.56 -2.91
C PRO A 260 -2.54 0.30 -2.27
N GLY A 261 -3.44 -0.62 -1.89
CA GLY A 261 -3.14 -1.99 -1.53
C GLY A 261 -3.74 -2.96 -2.53
N ALA A 262 -3.10 -4.10 -2.76
CA ALA A 262 -3.62 -5.19 -3.59
C ALA A 262 -3.02 -6.53 -3.17
N ILE A 263 -3.77 -7.61 -3.37
CA ILE A 263 -3.29 -8.97 -3.15
C ILE A 263 -2.35 -9.35 -4.29
N THR A 264 -1.22 -10.00 -3.99
CA THR A 264 -0.28 -10.42 -5.03
C THR A 264 -0.86 -11.59 -5.83
N ALA A 265 -0.49 -11.68 -7.12
CA ALA A 265 -0.98 -12.72 -8.02
C ALA A 265 -0.57 -14.14 -7.59
N ASP A 266 0.56 -14.27 -6.89
CA ASP A 266 1.11 -15.54 -6.41
C ASP A 266 0.75 -15.83 -4.93
N SER A 267 -0.14 -15.04 -4.32
CA SER A 267 -0.57 -15.25 -2.93
C SER A 267 -1.16 -16.63 -2.74
N LYS A 268 -0.69 -17.33 -1.72
CA LYS A 268 -1.24 -18.62 -1.27
C LYS A 268 -2.30 -18.45 -0.19
N ASN A 269 -2.42 -17.22 0.35
CA ASN A 269 -3.30 -16.87 1.46
C ASN A 269 -4.23 -15.71 1.06
N ALA A 270 -4.69 -15.66 -0.20
CA ALA A 270 -5.43 -14.53 -0.76
C ALA A 270 -6.68 -14.15 0.06
N GLU A 271 -7.40 -15.15 0.60
CA GLU A 271 -8.59 -14.90 1.43
C GLU A 271 -8.22 -14.21 2.76
N ALA A 272 -7.17 -14.67 3.44
CA ALA A 272 -6.69 -14.07 4.68
C ALA A 272 -6.08 -12.67 4.44
N ALA A 273 -5.36 -12.48 3.33
CA ALA A 273 -4.85 -11.18 2.93
C ALA A 273 -5.98 -10.19 2.62
N ALA A 274 -7.07 -10.65 1.97
CA ALA A 274 -8.25 -9.83 1.72
C ALA A 274 -8.95 -9.45 3.03
N ALA A 275 -9.11 -10.39 3.96
CA ALA A 275 -9.71 -10.12 5.26
C ALA A 275 -8.91 -9.10 6.07
N PHE A 276 -7.57 -9.20 6.06
CA PHE A 276 -6.71 -8.21 6.69
C PHE A 276 -6.83 -6.83 6.02
N LEU A 277 -6.82 -6.78 4.70
CA LEU A 277 -6.96 -5.55 3.95
C LEU A 277 -8.31 -4.87 4.21
N ASP A 278 -9.40 -5.64 4.23
CA ASP A 278 -10.74 -5.14 4.56
C ASP A 278 -10.81 -4.60 6.00
N TRP A 279 -10.25 -5.33 6.97
CA TRP A 279 -10.18 -4.89 8.35
C TRP A 279 -9.38 -3.58 8.50
N CYS A 280 -8.29 -3.42 7.77
CA CYS A 280 -7.51 -2.17 7.75
C CYS A 280 -8.34 -0.95 7.34
N LEU A 281 -9.36 -1.16 6.48
CA LEU A 281 -10.19 -0.10 5.91
C LEU A 281 -11.51 0.13 6.68
N THR A 282 -12.01 -0.89 7.36
CA THR A 282 -13.38 -0.87 7.95
C THR A 282 -13.38 -0.87 9.48
N SER A 283 -12.31 -1.30 10.13
CA SER A 283 -12.22 -1.35 11.58
C SER A 283 -11.99 0.04 12.19
N GLU A 284 -12.82 0.44 13.15
CA GLU A 284 -12.61 1.67 13.94
C GLU A 284 -11.26 1.64 14.68
N LYS A 285 -10.78 0.45 15.08
CA LYS A 285 -9.50 0.25 15.74
C LYS A 285 -8.35 0.55 14.78
N ALA A 286 -8.42 0.03 13.54
CA ALA A 286 -7.44 0.32 12.50
C ALA A 286 -7.44 1.82 12.14
N ALA A 287 -8.60 2.41 11.90
CA ALA A 287 -8.74 3.83 11.56
C ALA A 287 -8.09 4.74 12.61
N LYS A 288 -8.26 4.41 13.89
CA LYS A 288 -7.62 5.16 14.97
C LYS A 288 -6.10 5.06 14.94
N ILE A 289 -5.55 3.86 14.73
CA ILE A 289 -4.10 3.66 14.63
C ILE A 289 -3.55 4.43 13.43
N TRP A 290 -4.20 4.33 12.25
CA TRP A 290 -3.76 5.07 11.07
C TRP A 290 -3.71 6.59 11.33
N ALA A 291 -4.75 7.14 11.96
CA ALA A 291 -4.81 8.56 12.30
C ALA A 291 -3.72 8.98 13.30
N GLU A 292 -3.38 8.14 14.28
CA GLU A 292 -2.30 8.39 15.25
C GLU A 292 -0.93 8.49 14.56
N TRP A 293 -0.76 7.83 13.39
CA TRP A 293 0.45 7.89 12.57
C TRP A 293 0.35 8.88 11.39
N GLY A 294 -0.68 9.74 11.37
CA GLY A 294 -0.83 10.79 10.37
C GLY A 294 -1.34 10.30 8.99
N PHE A 295 -2.00 9.14 8.94
CA PHE A 295 -2.67 8.66 7.74
C PHE A 295 -4.17 8.93 7.81
N GLU A 296 -4.75 9.34 6.69
CA GLU A 296 -6.19 9.48 6.49
C GLU A 296 -6.67 8.40 5.52
N LEU A 297 -7.79 7.74 5.85
CA LEU A 297 -8.42 6.77 4.95
C LEU A 297 -8.90 7.47 3.67
N ALA A 298 -8.74 6.82 2.48
CA ALA A 298 -8.97 7.38 1.16
C ALA A 298 -10.45 7.61 0.80
#